data_4ae1ad3ee342b6d780cdb9a0f330596e
#
_entry.id   4ae1ad3ee342b6d780cdb9a0f330596e
#
_cell.length_a   1.000
_cell.length_b   1.000
_cell.length_c   1.000
_cell.angle_alpha   90.00
_cell.angle_beta   90.00
_cell.angle_gamma   90.00
#
_symmetry.space_group_name_H-M   'P 1'
#
loop_
_entity.id
_entity.type
_entity.pdbx_description
1 polymer ?
#
loop_
_entity_poly.entity_id
_entity_poly.type
_entity_poly.pdbx_seq_one_letter_code
_entity_poly.pdbx_strand_id
1 'polypeptide(L)'
;MEAVDKLLTFLGVGFLSALSDVKGRKALMAWSALGFGATCLIQATTRSVAMLYLADLIDGVSSCMYPVCMAFVTDASPADKRVVNLGIFQGLSIGGAFILAFPIGGILGKQLGPRVPVLVGAAVQLLNLLLILLVTPESNTRAMRAGRALDLREANPLGGPRSRTPP
;
A
#
# COMPACT_ATOMS: atom_id res chain seq x y z
N MET A 1 -19.66 6.75 0.02
CA MET A 1 -18.66 6.33 -0.96
C MET A 1 -17.48 5.60 -0.33
N GLU A 2 -17.01 6.02 0.83
CA GLU A 2 -15.99 5.28 1.59
C GLU A 2 -16.31 3.79 1.78
N ALA A 3 -17.59 3.41 1.88
CA ALA A 3 -17.99 2.02 2.03
C ALA A 3 -17.66 1.17 0.79
N VAL A 4 -17.83 1.71 -0.42
CA VAL A 4 -17.53 1.00 -1.68
C VAL A 4 -16.02 0.87 -1.85
N ASP A 5 -15.27 1.95 -1.59
CA ASP A 5 -13.81 1.94 -1.58
C ASP A 5 -13.27 0.90 -0.58
N LYS A 6 -13.74 0.91 0.66
CA LYS A 6 -13.33 -0.06 1.68
C LYS A 6 -13.71 -1.51 1.34
N LEU A 7 -14.85 -1.72 0.69
CA LEU A 7 -15.24 -3.04 0.20
C LEU A 7 -14.33 -3.53 -0.92
N LEU A 8 -14.01 -2.67 -1.89
CA LEU A 8 -13.07 -2.98 -2.97
C LEU A 8 -11.67 -3.24 -2.44
N THR A 9 -11.19 -2.40 -1.52
CA THR A 9 -9.91 -2.60 -0.83
C THR A 9 -9.91 -3.93 -0.09
N PHE A 10 -10.95 -4.25 0.67
CA PHE A 10 -11.05 -5.50 1.42
C PHE A 10 -10.98 -6.73 0.51
N LEU A 11 -11.70 -6.72 -0.61
CA LEU A 11 -11.68 -7.82 -1.57
C LEU A 11 -10.36 -7.87 -2.36
N GLY A 12 -9.81 -6.71 -2.72
CA GLY A 12 -8.60 -6.58 -3.52
C GLY A 12 -7.31 -6.86 -2.74
N VAL A 13 -7.23 -6.48 -1.47
CA VAL A 13 -6.01 -6.60 -0.65
C VAL A 13 -5.53 -8.05 -0.54
N GLY A 14 -6.45 -9.00 -0.30
CA GLY A 14 -6.11 -10.42 -0.23
C GLY A 14 -5.51 -10.93 -1.55
N PHE A 15 -6.16 -10.60 -2.67
CA PHE A 15 -5.70 -10.97 -4.01
C PHE A 15 -4.36 -10.32 -4.38
N LEU A 16 -4.23 -8.99 -4.17
CA LEU A 16 -3.01 -8.24 -4.46
C LEU A 16 -1.85 -8.69 -3.57
N SER A 17 -2.12 -8.98 -2.29
CA SER A 17 -1.11 -9.52 -1.38
C SER A 17 -0.60 -10.88 -1.84
N ALA A 18 -1.49 -11.82 -2.21
CA ALA A 18 -1.12 -13.10 -2.78
C ALA A 18 -0.36 -12.94 -4.12
N LEU A 19 -0.77 -11.98 -4.96
CA LEU A 19 -0.08 -11.66 -6.21
C LEU A 19 1.35 -11.14 -5.95
N SER A 20 1.58 -10.41 -4.83
CA SER A 20 2.91 -9.94 -4.44
C SER A 20 3.89 -11.08 -4.13
N ASP A 21 3.38 -12.21 -3.65
CA ASP A 21 4.19 -13.41 -3.38
C ASP A 21 4.70 -14.06 -4.67
N VAL A 22 3.94 -13.93 -5.76
CA VAL A 22 4.28 -14.51 -7.07
C VAL A 22 5.04 -13.54 -7.97
N LYS A 23 4.56 -12.31 -8.11
CA LYS A 23 5.17 -11.30 -9.01
C LYS A 23 6.34 -10.56 -8.39
N GLY A 24 6.41 -10.50 -7.08
CA GLY A 24 7.44 -9.76 -6.34
C GLY A 24 6.88 -8.57 -5.57
N ARG A 25 7.49 -8.28 -4.43
CA ARG A 25 7.05 -7.20 -3.52
C ARG A 25 7.20 -5.83 -4.16
N LYS A 26 8.36 -5.58 -4.80
CA LYS A 26 8.69 -4.29 -5.43
C LYS A 26 7.68 -3.89 -6.50
N ALA A 27 7.25 -4.84 -7.35
CA ALA A 27 6.30 -4.55 -8.43
C ALA A 27 4.93 -4.10 -7.89
N LEU A 28 4.44 -4.74 -6.82
CA LEU A 28 3.16 -4.38 -6.22
C LEU A 28 3.24 -3.09 -5.40
N MET A 29 4.38 -2.82 -4.75
CA MET A 29 4.62 -1.52 -4.10
C MET A 29 4.59 -0.39 -5.13
N ALA A 30 5.26 -0.56 -6.28
CA ALA A 30 5.24 0.42 -7.37
C ALA A 30 3.83 0.60 -7.96
N TRP A 31 3.07 -0.49 -8.14
CA TRP A 31 1.68 -0.44 -8.58
C TRP A 31 0.81 0.39 -7.63
N SER A 32 0.89 0.12 -6.32
CA SER A 32 0.14 0.86 -5.32
C SER A 32 0.56 2.33 -5.25
N ALA A 33 1.86 2.62 -5.37
CA ALA A 33 2.37 3.98 -5.41
C ALA A 33 1.84 4.77 -6.63
N LEU A 34 1.79 4.14 -7.80
CA LEU A 34 1.22 4.72 -9.02
C LEU A 34 -0.28 5.00 -8.86
N GLY A 35 -1.04 4.03 -8.34
CA GLY A 35 -2.48 4.19 -8.14
C GLY A 35 -2.81 5.34 -7.20
N PHE A 36 -2.18 5.37 -6.03
CA PHE A 36 -2.39 6.45 -5.07
C PHE A 36 -1.91 7.82 -5.61
N GLY A 37 -0.79 7.86 -6.33
CA GLY A 37 -0.32 9.07 -7.01
C GLY A 37 -1.33 9.60 -8.04
N ALA A 38 -1.91 8.71 -8.85
CA ALA A 38 -2.96 9.06 -9.81
C ALA A 38 -4.22 9.58 -9.11
N THR A 39 -4.65 8.94 -8.02
CA THR A 39 -5.76 9.39 -7.18
C THR A 39 -5.54 10.80 -6.67
N CYS A 40 -4.38 11.10 -6.08
CA CYS A 40 -4.04 12.43 -5.60
C CYS A 40 -4.06 13.48 -6.72
N LEU A 41 -3.53 13.17 -7.90
CA LEU A 41 -3.55 14.09 -9.05
C LEU A 41 -4.98 14.38 -9.55
N ILE A 42 -5.82 13.36 -9.65
CA ILE A 42 -7.23 13.52 -10.02
C ILE A 42 -7.94 14.40 -8.98
N GLN A 43 -7.80 14.09 -7.69
CA GLN A 43 -8.42 14.86 -6.62
C GLN A 43 -7.96 16.32 -6.57
N ALA A 44 -6.69 16.60 -6.84
CA ALA A 44 -6.14 17.96 -6.84
C ALA A 44 -6.65 18.81 -8.02
N THR A 45 -6.87 18.19 -9.19
CA THR A 45 -7.19 18.90 -10.44
C THR A 45 -8.68 18.98 -10.74
N THR A 46 -9.45 17.97 -10.30
CA THR A 46 -10.86 17.85 -10.68
C THR A 46 -11.77 18.79 -9.86
N ARG A 47 -12.90 19.16 -10.51
CA ARG A 47 -14.06 19.80 -9.86
C ARG A 47 -15.32 18.96 -9.99
N SER A 48 -15.24 17.82 -10.67
CA SER A 48 -16.37 16.93 -10.92
C SER A 48 -16.45 15.86 -9.85
N VAL A 49 -17.63 15.67 -9.28
CA VAL A 49 -17.92 14.62 -8.29
C VAL A 49 -17.71 13.23 -8.91
N ALA A 50 -18.07 13.03 -10.18
CA ALA A 50 -17.86 11.76 -10.88
C ALA A 50 -16.36 11.38 -10.98
N MET A 51 -15.49 12.37 -11.18
CA MET A 51 -14.04 12.14 -11.22
C MET A 51 -13.46 11.81 -9.83
N LEU A 52 -14.03 12.35 -8.75
CA LEU A 52 -13.65 11.96 -7.39
C LEU A 52 -14.00 10.50 -7.12
N TYR A 53 -15.15 10.03 -7.61
CA TYR A 53 -15.51 8.62 -7.51
C TYR A 53 -14.59 7.70 -8.31
N LEU A 54 -14.16 8.15 -9.49
CA LEU A 54 -13.16 7.44 -10.28
C LEU A 54 -11.82 7.35 -9.53
N ALA A 55 -11.41 8.44 -8.88
CA ALA A 55 -10.21 8.46 -8.06
C ALA A 55 -10.29 7.45 -6.90
N ASP A 56 -11.41 7.42 -6.18
CA ASP A 56 -11.64 6.46 -5.08
C ASP A 56 -11.64 5.02 -5.60
N LEU A 57 -12.20 4.77 -6.79
CA LEU A 57 -12.18 3.44 -7.41
C LEU A 57 -10.74 3.00 -7.76
N ILE A 58 -9.93 3.91 -8.31
CA ILE A 58 -8.51 3.64 -8.61
C ILE A 58 -7.74 3.33 -7.32
N ASP A 59 -7.97 4.10 -6.25
CA ASP A 59 -7.36 3.86 -4.96
C ASP A 59 -7.74 2.48 -4.40
N GLY A 60 -9.01 2.15 -4.36
CA GLY A 60 -9.51 0.87 -3.86
C GLY A 60 -8.91 -0.34 -4.57
N VAL A 61 -8.74 -0.27 -5.90
CA VAL A 61 -8.14 -1.36 -6.70
C VAL A 61 -6.62 -1.43 -6.56
N SER A 62 -5.94 -0.31 -6.26
CA SER A 62 -4.47 -0.28 -6.13
C SER A 62 -3.97 -0.34 -4.68
N SER A 63 -4.84 -0.26 -3.69
CA SER A 63 -4.52 -0.14 -2.28
C SER A 63 -3.98 -1.45 -1.69
N CYS A 64 -2.69 -1.73 -1.89
CA CYS A 64 -1.99 -2.87 -1.28
C CYS A 64 -0.65 -2.50 -0.63
N MET A 65 -0.31 -1.21 -0.56
CA MET A 65 1.00 -0.75 -0.08
C MET A 65 1.32 -1.28 1.32
N TYR A 66 0.40 -1.10 2.27
CA TYR A 66 0.64 -1.45 3.66
C TYR A 66 0.90 -2.95 3.88
N PRO A 67 0.04 -3.89 3.43
CA PRO A 67 0.29 -5.32 3.60
C PRO A 67 1.53 -5.80 2.84
N VAL A 68 1.83 -5.23 1.66
CA VAL A 68 3.03 -5.58 0.91
C VAL A 68 4.29 -5.07 1.61
N CYS A 69 4.29 -3.87 2.20
CA CYS A 69 5.38 -3.36 3.03
C CYS A 69 5.58 -4.21 4.28
N MET A 70 4.51 -4.62 4.97
CA MET A 70 4.59 -5.54 6.10
C MET A 70 5.26 -6.86 5.73
N ALA A 71 4.87 -7.42 4.59
CA ALA A 71 5.48 -8.64 4.06
C ALA A 71 6.96 -8.42 3.69
N PHE A 72 7.29 -7.26 3.08
CA PHE A 72 8.67 -6.88 2.77
C PHE A 72 9.54 -6.81 4.04
N VAL A 73 9.08 -6.12 5.08
CA VAL A 73 9.78 -6.02 6.36
C VAL A 73 9.95 -7.40 7.00
N THR A 74 8.93 -8.25 6.90
CA THR A 74 9.00 -9.64 7.40
C THR A 74 10.06 -10.45 6.67
N ASP A 75 10.11 -10.37 5.34
CA ASP A 75 11.06 -11.10 4.51
C ASP A 75 12.51 -10.60 4.69
N ALA A 76 12.67 -9.28 4.87
CA ALA A 76 13.99 -8.65 5.07
C ALA A 76 14.53 -8.77 6.51
N SER A 77 13.69 -9.16 7.48
CA SER A 77 14.07 -9.21 8.90
C SER A 77 14.55 -10.59 9.32
N PRO A 78 15.66 -10.67 10.09
CA PRO A 78 16.07 -11.91 10.77
C PRO A 78 14.97 -12.38 11.73
N ALA A 79 14.87 -13.70 11.93
CA ALA A 79 13.78 -14.31 12.68
C ALA A 79 13.67 -13.81 14.13
N ASP A 80 14.80 -13.55 14.78
CA ASP A 80 14.92 -13.02 16.15
C ASP A 80 14.46 -11.57 16.30
N LYS A 81 14.58 -10.74 15.23
CA LYS A 81 14.25 -9.30 15.24
C LYS A 81 12.95 -8.95 14.50
N ARG A 82 12.31 -9.93 13.90
CA ARG A 82 11.13 -9.71 13.04
C ARG A 82 10.00 -8.96 13.73
N VAL A 83 9.67 -9.35 14.97
CA VAL A 83 8.60 -8.71 15.75
C VAL A 83 8.94 -7.26 16.08
N VAL A 84 10.19 -7.00 16.46
CA VAL A 84 10.67 -5.64 16.77
C VAL A 84 10.63 -4.76 15.53
N ASN A 85 11.16 -5.25 14.40
CA ASN A 85 11.20 -4.50 13.15
C ASN A 85 9.79 -4.18 12.63
N LEU A 86 8.85 -5.13 12.74
CA LEU A 86 7.45 -4.89 12.41
C LEU A 86 6.81 -3.85 13.33
N GLY A 87 7.10 -3.90 14.64
CA GLY A 87 6.62 -2.90 15.60
C GLY A 87 7.16 -1.50 15.30
N ILE A 88 8.45 -1.38 14.96
CA ILE A 88 9.06 -0.10 14.54
C ILE A 88 8.40 0.41 13.25
N PHE A 89 8.24 -0.46 12.25
CA PHE A 89 7.59 -0.09 11.00
C PHE A 89 6.16 0.41 11.23
N GLN A 90 5.34 -0.28 12.02
CA GLN A 90 3.98 0.14 12.33
C GLN A 90 3.96 1.45 13.12
N GLY A 91 4.79 1.58 14.14
CA GLY A 91 4.89 2.80 14.95
C GLY A 91 5.29 4.02 14.12
N LEU A 92 6.27 3.89 13.24
CA LEU A 92 6.70 4.98 12.35
C LEU A 92 5.68 5.27 11.24
N SER A 93 5.07 4.25 10.65
CA SER A 93 4.11 4.44 9.56
C SER A 93 2.82 5.10 10.03
N ILE A 94 2.25 4.64 11.15
CA ILE A 94 0.99 5.18 11.66
C ILE A 94 1.28 6.41 12.54
N GLY A 95 2.15 6.28 13.54
CA GLY A 95 2.47 7.36 14.48
C GLY A 95 3.14 8.56 13.80
N GLY A 96 4.12 8.31 12.91
CA GLY A 96 4.78 9.36 12.14
C GLY A 96 3.82 10.10 11.21
N ALA A 97 2.90 9.38 10.55
CA ALA A 97 1.88 9.98 9.70
C ALA A 97 0.94 10.90 10.52
N PHE A 98 0.47 10.47 11.68
CA PHE A 98 -0.38 11.30 12.54
C PHE A 98 0.34 12.52 13.08
N ILE A 99 1.58 12.38 13.54
CA ILE A 99 2.34 13.48 14.16
C ILE A 99 2.77 14.52 13.12
N LEU A 100 3.12 14.11 11.91
CA LEU A 100 3.67 15.02 10.88
C LEU A 100 2.64 15.41 9.83
N ALA A 101 1.92 14.46 9.24
CA ALA A 101 1.06 14.73 8.10
C ALA A 101 -0.20 15.53 8.47
N PHE A 102 -0.80 15.28 9.63
CA PHE A 102 -2.00 16.02 10.06
C PHE A 102 -1.74 17.50 10.31
N PRO A 103 -0.74 17.92 11.14
CA PRO A 103 -0.46 19.33 11.33
C PRO A 103 0.00 20.03 10.04
N ILE A 104 0.88 19.39 9.27
CA ILE A 104 1.39 19.97 8.01
C ILE A 104 0.24 20.14 7.02
N GLY A 105 -0.57 19.11 6.82
CA GLY A 105 -1.73 19.14 5.94
C GLY A 105 -2.77 20.20 6.35
N GLY A 106 -3.03 20.30 7.66
CA GLY A 106 -3.95 21.29 8.22
C GLY A 106 -3.46 22.73 8.03
N ILE A 107 -2.19 23.02 8.28
CA ILE A 107 -1.59 24.34 8.08
C ILE A 107 -1.59 24.72 6.59
N LEU A 108 -1.12 23.83 5.71
CA LEU A 108 -1.11 24.04 4.27
C LEU A 108 -2.52 24.27 3.72
N GLY A 109 -3.47 23.46 4.14
CA GLY A 109 -4.86 23.58 3.72
C GLY A 109 -5.51 24.90 4.14
N LYS A 110 -5.21 25.38 5.36
CA LYS A 110 -5.72 26.64 5.88
C LYS A 110 -5.09 27.87 5.20
N GLN A 111 -3.78 27.84 4.92
CA GLN A 111 -3.06 28.99 4.39
C GLN A 111 -3.11 29.08 2.86
N LEU A 112 -3.02 27.96 2.16
CA LEU A 112 -2.85 27.89 0.70
C LEU A 112 -4.04 27.25 -0.02
N GLY A 113 -5.04 26.81 0.74
CA GLY A 113 -6.24 26.19 0.20
C GLY A 113 -6.21 24.64 0.18
N PRO A 114 -7.37 23.99 0.09
CA PRO A 114 -7.52 22.54 0.31
C PRO A 114 -6.84 21.68 -0.77
N ARG A 115 -6.51 22.23 -1.92
CA ARG A 115 -5.83 21.52 -3.02
C ARG A 115 -4.34 21.34 -2.80
N VAL A 116 -3.71 22.27 -2.07
CA VAL A 116 -2.25 22.26 -1.88
C VAL A 116 -1.77 21.04 -1.10
N PRO A 117 -2.38 20.63 0.01
CA PRO A 117 -1.98 19.40 0.70
C PRO A 117 -2.06 18.16 -0.20
N VAL A 118 -3.08 18.08 -1.06
CA VAL A 118 -3.26 16.94 -1.98
C VAL A 118 -2.16 16.92 -3.05
N LEU A 119 -1.77 18.09 -3.59
CA LEU A 119 -0.65 18.22 -4.53
C LEU A 119 0.69 17.85 -3.86
N VAL A 120 0.90 18.27 -2.63
CA VAL A 120 2.07 17.87 -1.84
C VAL A 120 2.08 16.36 -1.64
N GLY A 121 0.93 15.77 -1.33
CA GLY A 121 0.77 14.31 -1.25
C GLY A 121 1.13 13.61 -2.56
N ALA A 122 0.69 14.13 -3.70
CA ALA A 122 1.05 13.60 -5.02
C ALA A 122 2.55 13.68 -5.28
N ALA A 123 3.20 14.80 -4.92
CA ALA A 123 4.64 14.97 -5.08
C ALA A 123 5.44 14.01 -4.19
N VAL A 124 5.04 13.85 -2.93
CA VAL A 124 5.64 12.88 -2.00
C VAL A 124 5.48 11.46 -2.53
N GLN A 125 4.32 11.14 -3.12
CA GLN A 125 4.06 9.81 -3.67
C GLN A 125 4.89 9.53 -4.93
N LEU A 126 5.13 10.54 -5.76
CA LEU A 126 6.05 10.42 -6.90
C LEU A 126 7.48 10.15 -6.42
N LEU A 127 7.93 10.86 -5.38
CA LEU A 127 9.22 10.61 -4.76
C LEU A 127 9.30 9.18 -4.17
N ASN A 128 8.25 8.74 -3.49
CA ASN A 128 8.15 7.38 -2.97
C ASN A 128 8.25 6.33 -4.10
N LEU A 129 7.56 6.55 -5.22
CA LEU A 129 7.66 5.69 -6.40
C LEU A 129 9.10 5.63 -6.93
N LEU A 130 9.78 6.76 -7.04
CA LEU A 130 11.18 6.81 -7.48
C LEU A 130 12.09 6.04 -6.51
N LEU A 131 11.91 6.20 -5.21
CA LEU A 131 12.66 5.46 -4.19
C LEU A 131 12.42 3.94 -4.31
N ILE A 132 11.15 3.52 -4.52
CA ILE A 132 10.84 2.10 -4.73
C ILE A 132 11.56 1.57 -5.96
N LEU A 133 11.54 2.30 -7.07
CA LEU A 133 12.13 1.85 -8.32
C LEU A 133 13.66 1.81 -8.29
N LEU A 134 14.30 2.81 -7.67
CA LEU A 134 15.74 3.02 -7.73
C LEU A 134 16.48 2.38 -6.55
N VAL A 135 15.91 2.44 -5.34
CA VAL A 135 16.62 2.10 -4.09
C VAL A 135 16.14 0.78 -3.49
N THR A 136 14.83 0.49 -3.56
CA THR A 136 14.29 -0.68 -2.87
C THR A 136 14.69 -1.98 -3.61
N PRO A 137 15.42 -2.89 -2.93
CA PRO A 137 15.73 -4.20 -3.51
C PRO A 137 14.47 -5.09 -3.54
N GLU A 138 14.45 -6.10 -4.41
CA GLU A 138 13.40 -7.11 -4.37
C GLU A 138 13.66 -8.08 -3.20
N SER A 139 12.78 -8.11 -2.20
CA SER A 139 12.91 -9.01 -1.05
C SER A 139 12.46 -10.44 -1.34
N ASN A 140 11.55 -10.61 -2.30
CA ASN A 140 11.05 -11.92 -2.72
C ASN A 140 11.87 -12.45 -3.89
N THR A 141 12.92 -13.21 -3.60
CA THR A 141 13.84 -13.74 -4.62
C THR A 141 13.14 -14.72 -5.56
N ARG A 142 13.71 -14.91 -6.77
CA ARG A 142 13.20 -15.89 -7.76
C ARG A 142 13.08 -17.30 -7.18
N ALA A 143 13.98 -17.70 -6.28
CA ALA A 143 13.95 -18.99 -5.62
C ALA A 143 12.75 -19.13 -4.67
N MET A 144 12.37 -18.08 -3.95
CA MET A 144 11.18 -18.06 -3.09
C MET A 144 9.87 -18.10 -3.91
N ARG A 145 9.88 -17.48 -5.11
CA ARG A 145 8.74 -17.46 -6.03
C ARG A 145 8.51 -18.79 -6.75
N ALA A 146 9.58 -19.50 -7.10
CA ALA A 146 9.50 -20.71 -7.92
C ALA A 146 8.72 -21.87 -7.28
N GLY A 147 8.54 -21.84 -5.96
CA GLY A 147 7.73 -22.82 -5.22
C GLY A 147 6.30 -22.39 -4.87
N ARG A 148 5.91 -21.13 -5.21
CA ARG A 148 4.59 -20.58 -4.85
C ARG A 148 3.72 -20.44 -6.11
N ALA A 149 2.77 -21.38 -6.28
CA ALA A 149 1.64 -21.16 -7.18
C ALA A 149 0.66 -20.17 -6.54
N LEU A 150 -0.03 -19.37 -7.36
CA LEU A 150 -1.15 -18.53 -6.92
C LEU A 150 -2.25 -19.43 -6.32
N ASP A 151 -2.31 -19.54 -5.02
CA ASP A 151 -3.42 -20.21 -4.33
C ASP A 151 -4.50 -19.16 -4.02
N LEU A 152 -5.47 -19.06 -4.94
CA LEU A 152 -6.65 -18.19 -4.79
C LEU A 152 -7.48 -18.53 -3.54
N ARG A 153 -7.26 -19.71 -2.94
CA ARG A 153 -7.92 -20.08 -1.68
C ARG A 153 -7.29 -19.40 -0.47
N GLU A 154 -5.98 -19.11 -0.51
CA GLU A 154 -5.32 -18.29 0.52
C GLU A 154 -5.70 -16.81 0.41
N ALA A 155 -6.06 -16.33 -0.78
CA ALA A 155 -6.55 -14.99 -1.04
C ALA A 155 -8.02 -14.77 -0.63
N ASN A 156 -8.75 -15.83 -0.25
CA ASN A 156 -10.14 -15.72 0.17
C ASN A 156 -10.24 -15.14 1.60
N PRO A 157 -10.74 -13.91 1.78
CA PRO A 157 -10.83 -13.28 3.09
C PRO A 157 -11.83 -13.98 4.05
N LEU A 158 -12.66 -14.89 3.52
CA LEU A 158 -13.62 -15.67 4.31
C LEU A 158 -13.13 -17.10 4.60
N GLY A 159 -11.95 -17.48 4.10
CA GLY A 159 -11.34 -18.80 4.31
C GLY A 159 -10.63 -18.85 5.66
N GLY A 160 -11.04 -19.73 6.57
CA GLY A 160 -10.38 -19.95 7.85
C GLY A 160 -8.94 -20.50 7.70
N PRO A 161 -8.06 -20.28 8.72
CA PRO A 161 -6.68 -20.75 8.69
C PRO A 161 -6.61 -22.27 8.62
N ARG A 162 -5.92 -22.82 7.63
CA ARG A 162 -5.59 -24.25 7.60
C ARG A 162 -4.49 -24.54 8.63
N SER A 163 -4.73 -25.51 9.50
CA SER A 163 -3.67 -26.17 10.27
C SER A 163 -2.67 -26.78 9.26
N ARG A 164 -1.50 -26.16 9.13
CA ARG A 164 -0.35 -26.81 8.49
C ARG A 164 0.07 -27.93 9.43
N THR A 165 -0.30 -29.14 9.14
CA THR A 165 0.38 -30.29 9.71
C THR A 165 1.79 -30.29 9.14
N PRO A 166 2.84 -30.18 9.97
CA PRO A 166 4.22 -30.37 9.50
C PRO A 166 4.39 -31.81 9.00
N PRO A 167 5.25 -32.02 8.00
CA PRO A 167 5.61 -33.35 7.53
C PRO A 167 6.32 -34.17 8.59
#